data_61002da1a097843709ec3bc53701785b
#
_entry.id   61002da1a097843709ec3bc53701785b
#
_cell.length_a   1.000
_cell.length_b   1.000
_cell.length_c   1.000
_cell.angle_alpha   90.00
_cell.angle_beta   90.00
_cell.angle_gamma   90.00
#
_symmetry.space_group_name_H-M   'P 1'
#
loop_
_entity.id
_entity.type
_entity.pdbx_description
1 polymer ?
#
loop_
_entity_poly.entity_id
_entity_poly.type
_entity_poly.pdbx_seq_one_letter_code
_entity_poly.pdbx_strand_id
1 'polypeptide(L)'
;MTTLKQDAICSIVVNIIRCLQCIHSLGFVHCDIKPGNILLDKEGNAVLGDLGLARQYTTSRRLVDKNNKRYGTLTYLSGDVHARVLPTRRSDMESLGWTIVELFGGKLPWRGLKYINTIETLKKEVDVTIFDDRVASYLLLVRATGYNDEPKYNEMLKIFAKDKPS
;
A
#
# COMPACT_ATOMS: atom_id res chain seq x y z
N MET A 1 15.26 -3.08 -16.01
CA MET A 1 14.63 -4.30 -15.45
C MET A 1 14.11 -5.12 -16.63
N THR A 2 14.27 -6.45 -16.64
CA THR A 2 13.78 -7.29 -17.75
C THR A 2 12.26 -7.42 -17.69
N THR A 3 11.59 -7.58 -18.84
CA THR A 3 10.11 -7.75 -18.93
C THR A 3 9.61 -8.91 -18.07
N LEU A 4 10.30 -10.05 -18.06
CA LEU A 4 9.96 -11.21 -17.22
C LEU A 4 9.96 -10.87 -15.72
N LYS A 5 10.91 -10.04 -15.27
CA LYS A 5 10.95 -9.59 -13.87
C LYS A 5 9.80 -8.66 -13.54
N GLN A 6 9.42 -7.79 -14.47
CA GLN A 6 8.26 -6.90 -14.30
C GLN A 6 6.94 -7.67 -14.23
N ASP A 7 6.75 -8.67 -15.10
CA ASP A 7 5.55 -9.53 -15.09
C ASP A 7 5.40 -10.28 -13.77
N ALA A 8 6.51 -10.80 -13.22
CA ALA A 8 6.49 -11.46 -11.92
C ALA A 8 6.08 -10.49 -10.80
N ILE A 9 6.61 -9.27 -10.80
CA ILE A 9 6.25 -8.23 -9.83
C ILE A 9 4.77 -7.84 -9.98
N CYS A 10 4.28 -7.64 -11.19
CA CYS A 10 2.86 -7.37 -11.43
C CYS A 10 1.96 -8.48 -10.87
N SER A 11 2.33 -9.74 -11.06
CA SER A 11 1.59 -10.88 -10.50
C SER A 11 1.57 -10.86 -8.97
N ILE A 12 2.69 -10.54 -8.34
CA ILE A 12 2.79 -10.36 -6.89
C ILE A 12 1.83 -9.25 -6.44
N VAL A 13 1.87 -8.07 -7.08
CA VAL A 13 1.02 -6.93 -6.73
C VAL A 13 -0.47 -7.28 -6.86
N VAL A 14 -0.87 -7.94 -7.94
CA VAL A 14 -2.25 -8.41 -8.15
C VAL A 14 -2.69 -9.32 -7.01
N ASN A 15 -1.87 -10.29 -6.61
CA ASN A 15 -2.19 -11.20 -5.52
C ASN A 15 -2.36 -10.44 -4.18
N ILE A 16 -1.49 -9.47 -3.88
CA ILE A 16 -1.57 -8.69 -2.65
C ILE A 16 -2.82 -7.79 -2.64
N ILE A 17 -3.17 -7.14 -3.77
CA ILE A 17 -4.42 -6.36 -3.85
C ILE A 17 -5.63 -7.26 -3.55
N ARG A 18 -5.67 -8.48 -4.09
CA ARG A 18 -6.75 -9.45 -3.81
C ARG A 18 -6.77 -9.90 -2.34
N CYS A 19 -5.61 -10.14 -1.74
CA CYS A 19 -5.51 -10.43 -0.31
C CYS A 19 -6.09 -9.29 0.53
N LEU A 20 -5.73 -8.04 0.22
CA LEU A 20 -6.27 -6.86 0.92
C LEU A 20 -7.77 -6.71 0.72
N GLN A 21 -8.27 -6.89 -0.50
CA GLN A 21 -9.71 -6.86 -0.77
C GLN A 21 -10.45 -7.88 0.08
N CYS A 22 -9.91 -9.09 0.25
CA CYS A 22 -10.47 -10.13 1.11
C CYS A 22 -10.45 -9.69 2.59
N ILE A 23 -9.31 -9.25 3.12
CA ILE A 23 -9.18 -8.79 4.51
C ILE A 23 -10.14 -7.62 4.79
N HIS A 24 -10.22 -6.67 3.88
CA HIS A 24 -11.11 -5.51 4.00
C HIS A 24 -12.59 -5.90 3.97
N SER A 25 -12.96 -6.90 3.16
CA SER A 25 -14.35 -7.41 3.11
C SER A 25 -14.79 -8.08 4.42
N LEU A 26 -13.84 -8.56 5.21
CA LEU A 26 -14.05 -9.11 6.54
C LEU A 26 -14.10 -8.03 7.65
N GLY A 27 -13.94 -6.76 7.30
CA GLY A 27 -13.97 -5.63 8.23
C GLY A 27 -12.63 -5.33 8.91
N PHE A 28 -11.52 -5.86 8.39
CA PHE A 28 -10.19 -5.66 8.95
C PHE A 28 -9.27 -4.89 8.00
N VAL A 29 -8.27 -4.24 8.58
CA VAL A 29 -7.10 -3.67 7.90
C VAL A 29 -5.84 -4.30 8.45
N HIS A 30 -4.84 -4.46 7.59
CA HIS A 30 -3.59 -5.16 7.92
C HIS A 30 -2.66 -4.33 8.80
N CYS A 31 -2.49 -3.05 8.49
CA CYS A 31 -1.70 -2.04 9.21
C CYS A 31 -0.17 -2.16 9.12
N ASP A 32 0.40 -3.17 8.49
CA ASP A 32 1.86 -3.30 8.34
C ASP A 32 2.25 -3.88 6.97
N ILE A 33 1.77 -3.26 5.90
CA ILE A 33 2.12 -3.64 4.54
C ILE A 33 3.54 -3.13 4.24
N LYS A 34 4.42 -4.07 3.89
CA LYS A 34 5.82 -3.82 3.54
C LYS A 34 6.40 -5.02 2.79
N PRO A 35 7.53 -4.87 2.08
CA PRO A 35 8.14 -6.00 1.36
C PRO A 35 8.41 -7.22 2.26
N GLY A 36 8.85 -7.01 3.51
CA GLY A 36 9.15 -8.09 4.45
C GLY A 36 7.94 -8.94 4.87
N ASN A 37 6.71 -8.43 4.68
CA ASN A 37 5.47 -9.14 4.99
C ASN A 37 4.81 -9.75 3.75
N ILE A 38 5.42 -9.63 2.57
CA ILE A 38 5.00 -10.31 1.34
C ILE A 38 5.78 -11.62 1.26
N LEU A 39 5.07 -12.72 1.42
CA LEU A 39 5.62 -14.07 1.38
C LEU A 39 5.26 -14.71 0.03
N LEU A 40 6.17 -15.51 -0.52
CA LEU A 40 5.90 -16.28 -1.72
C LEU A 40 5.76 -17.77 -1.34
N ASP A 41 4.72 -18.40 -1.85
CA ASP A 41 4.58 -19.85 -1.76
C ASP A 41 5.52 -20.57 -2.76
N LYS A 42 5.50 -21.91 -2.76
CA LYS A 42 6.35 -22.72 -3.63
C LYS A 42 6.04 -22.51 -5.12
N GLU A 43 4.83 -22.12 -5.44
CA GLU A 43 4.33 -21.83 -6.77
C GLU A 43 4.61 -20.39 -7.21
N GLY A 44 5.15 -19.55 -6.30
CA GLY A 44 5.45 -18.13 -6.57
C GLY A 44 4.25 -17.19 -6.39
N ASN A 45 3.15 -17.67 -5.81
CA ASN A 45 2.03 -16.80 -5.47
C ASN A 45 2.36 -16.00 -4.21
N ALA A 46 1.99 -14.72 -4.22
CA ALA A 46 2.21 -13.83 -3.09
C ALA A 46 1.03 -13.86 -2.12
N VAL A 47 1.35 -13.91 -0.83
CA VAL A 47 0.42 -13.79 0.28
C VAL A 47 0.93 -12.79 1.29
N LEU A 48 0.02 -12.17 2.05
CA LEU A 48 0.39 -11.30 3.17
C LEU A 48 0.58 -12.12 4.44
N GLY A 49 1.75 -11.94 5.05
CA GLY A 49 2.07 -12.47 6.38
C GLY A 49 1.94 -11.41 7.47
N ASP A 50 2.11 -11.86 8.71
CA ASP A 50 2.13 -11.03 9.93
C ASP A 50 0.88 -10.15 10.13
N LEU A 51 -0.16 -10.77 10.64
CA LEU A 51 -1.41 -10.10 11.05
C LEU A 51 -1.37 -9.52 12.48
N GLY A 52 -0.19 -9.42 13.08
CA GLY A 52 -0.02 -8.98 14.47
C GLY A 52 -0.53 -7.56 14.76
N LEU A 53 -0.59 -6.69 13.75
CA LEU A 53 -1.14 -5.33 13.85
C LEU A 53 -2.52 -5.19 13.22
N ALA A 54 -3.08 -6.26 12.65
CA ALA A 54 -4.39 -6.22 12.02
C ALA A 54 -5.49 -5.81 13.01
N ARG A 55 -6.42 -5.00 12.56
CA ARG A 55 -7.49 -4.47 13.40
C ARG A 55 -8.76 -4.21 12.60
N GLN A 56 -9.88 -4.17 13.31
CA GLN A 56 -11.14 -3.70 12.73
C GLN A 56 -11.05 -2.23 12.38
N TYR A 57 -11.65 -1.83 11.26
CA TYR A 57 -11.77 -0.44 10.87
C TYR A 57 -13.24 0.02 10.93
N THR A 58 -13.43 1.34 11.00
CA THR A 58 -14.75 1.97 10.94
C THR A 58 -14.93 2.73 9.64
N THR A 59 -16.15 2.75 9.13
CA THR A 59 -16.55 3.55 7.96
C THR A 59 -17.37 4.78 8.32
N SER A 60 -17.68 4.98 9.61
CA SER A 60 -18.64 6.01 10.04
C SER A 60 -18.07 7.43 10.01
N ARG A 61 -16.81 7.61 10.36
CA ARG A 61 -16.15 8.93 10.41
C ARG A 61 -14.64 8.79 10.56
N ARG A 62 -13.92 9.86 10.22
CA ARG A 62 -12.50 9.98 10.49
C ARG A 62 -12.27 10.09 11.99
N LEU A 63 -11.52 9.16 12.56
CA LEU A 63 -11.24 9.07 13.99
C LEU A 63 -9.75 9.31 14.25
N VAL A 64 -9.47 10.20 15.21
CA VAL A 64 -8.12 10.37 15.74
C VAL A 64 -7.81 9.22 16.69
N ASP A 65 -6.61 8.68 16.61
CA ASP A 65 -6.15 7.66 17.56
C ASP A 65 -5.85 8.30 18.92
N LYS A 66 -6.74 8.08 19.87
CA LYS A 66 -6.60 8.58 21.25
C LYS A 66 -5.36 8.02 21.95
N ASN A 67 -4.88 6.85 21.56
CA ASN A 67 -3.70 6.23 22.12
C ASN A 67 -2.39 6.75 21.53
N ASN A 68 -2.47 7.67 20.58
CA ASN A 68 -1.31 8.31 19.95
C ASN A 68 -0.31 7.31 19.32
N LYS A 69 -0.79 6.13 18.91
CA LYS A 69 0.02 5.08 18.31
C LYS A 69 0.16 5.28 16.82
N ARG A 70 1.30 4.93 16.30
CA ARG A 70 1.54 4.75 14.87
C ARG A 70 1.66 3.25 14.60
N TYR A 71 0.66 2.70 13.91
CA TYR A 71 0.63 1.27 13.56
C TYR A 71 1.37 1.05 12.26
N GLY A 72 2.41 0.21 12.29
CA GLY A 72 3.15 -0.18 11.11
C GLY A 72 4.61 0.29 11.08
N THR A 73 5.26 0.08 9.95
CA THR A 73 6.67 0.40 9.72
C THR A 73 6.81 1.80 9.13
N LEU A 74 7.60 2.66 9.77
CA LEU A 74 7.72 4.10 9.46
C LEU A 74 7.89 4.42 7.98
N THR A 75 8.73 3.66 7.28
CA THR A 75 8.97 3.85 5.84
C THR A 75 7.70 3.74 5.00
N TYR A 76 6.74 2.88 5.40
CA TYR A 76 5.54 2.56 4.61
C TYR A 76 4.24 3.10 5.22
N LEU A 77 4.28 3.80 6.37
CA LEU A 77 3.10 4.37 6.98
C LEU A 77 2.33 5.28 6.01
N SER A 78 1.01 5.18 6.05
CA SER A 78 0.13 6.10 5.31
C SER A 78 0.10 7.50 5.91
N GLY A 79 -0.33 8.48 5.14
CA GLY A 79 -0.54 9.84 5.61
C GLY A 79 -1.53 9.93 6.76
N ASP A 80 -2.59 9.11 6.77
CA ASP A 80 -3.54 9.05 7.89
C ASP A 80 -2.87 8.62 9.19
N VAL A 81 -2.05 7.56 9.15
CA VAL A 81 -1.34 7.08 10.34
C VAL A 81 -0.27 8.07 10.79
N HIS A 82 0.42 8.76 9.88
CA HIS A 82 1.30 9.87 10.23
C HIS A 82 0.54 10.98 10.96
N ALA A 83 -0.64 11.35 10.50
CA ALA A 83 -1.53 12.35 11.11
C ALA A 83 -2.26 11.82 12.36
N ARG A 84 -1.89 10.64 12.85
CA ARG A 84 -2.49 9.99 14.03
C ARG A 84 -3.99 9.74 13.88
N VAL A 85 -4.42 9.49 12.68
CA VAL A 85 -5.78 9.06 12.37
C VAL A 85 -5.80 7.53 12.30
N LEU A 86 -6.88 6.92 12.78
CA LEU A 86 -7.01 5.47 12.75
C LEU A 86 -6.92 4.94 11.31
N PRO A 87 -6.17 3.87 11.08
CA PRO A 87 -6.00 3.31 9.75
C PRO A 87 -7.33 2.75 9.22
N THR A 88 -7.52 2.91 7.92
CA THR A 88 -8.64 2.35 7.15
C THR A 88 -8.12 1.58 5.95
N ARG A 89 -9.02 1.11 5.09
CA ARG A 89 -8.68 0.44 3.83
C ARG A 89 -7.72 1.26 2.98
N ARG A 90 -7.94 2.59 2.90
CA ARG A 90 -7.05 3.52 2.20
C ARG A 90 -5.62 3.49 2.75
N SER A 91 -5.46 3.37 4.06
CA SER A 91 -4.13 3.32 4.69
C SER A 91 -3.32 2.11 4.23
N ASP A 92 -3.95 0.92 4.14
CA ASP A 92 -3.30 -0.27 3.61
C ASP A 92 -2.91 -0.10 2.14
N MET A 93 -3.81 0.48 1.32
CA MET A 93 -3.54 0.70 -0.09
C MET A 93 -2.39 1.71 -0.30
N GLU A 94 -2.27 2.74 0.54
CA GLU A 94 -1.13 3.67 0.49
C GLU A 94 0.19 2.97 0.89
N SER A 95 0.18 2.19 1.95
CA SER A 95 1.37 1.41 2.36
C SER A 95 1.79 0.40 1.28
N LEU A 96 0.82 -0.21 0.60
CA LEU A 96 1.10 -1.04 -0.57
C LEU A 96 1.73 -0.22 -1.69
N GLY A 97 1.27 0.99 -1.95
CA GLY A 97 1.84 1.88 -2.98
C GLY A 97 3.34 2.13 -2.75
N TRP A 98 3.73 2.48 -1.53
CA TRP A 98 5.14 2.66 -1.18
C TRP A 98 5.94 1.36 -1.30
N THR A 99 5.33 0.23 -0.98
CA THR A 99 5.93 -1.10 -1.17
C THR A 99 6.15 -1.39 -2.66
N ILE A 100 5.18 -1.10 -3.52
CA ILE A 100 5.26 -1.31 -4.97
C ILE A 100 6.39 -0.46 -5.58
N VAL A 101 6.59 0.78 -5.13
CA VAL A 101 7.73 1.61 -5.59
C VAL A 101 9.03 0.82 -5.47
N GLU A 102 9.30 0.22 -4.32
CA GLU A 102 10.54 -0.54 -4.10
C GLU A 102 10.58 -1.84 -4.90
N LEU A 103 9.46 -2.55 -5.03
CA LEU A 103 9.38 -3.77 -5.85
C LEU A 103 9.70 -3.49 -7.32
N PHE A 104 9.32 -2.33 -7.83
CA PHE A 104 9.66 -1.87 -9.19
C PHE A 104 11.07 -1.29 -9.29
N GLY A 105 11.88 -1.35 -8.22
CA GLY A 105 13.25 -0.86 -8.19
C GLY A 105 13.37 0.65 -8.01
N GLY A 106 12.27 1.33 -7.69
CA GLY A 106 12.27 2.74 -7.31
C GLY A 106 12.87 2.96 -5.92
N LYS A 107 13.21 4.22 -5.64
CA LYS A 107 13.74 4.63 -4.33
C LYS A 107 12.77 5.58 -3.66
N LEU A 108 12.41 5.29 -2.44
CA LEU A 108 11.61 6.19 -1.61
C LEU A 108 12.49 7.34 -1.10
N PRO A 109 12.13 8.63 -1.36
CA PRO A 109 12.96 9.78 -0.95
C PRO A 109 13.24 9.84 0.55
N TRP A 110 12.39 9.22 1.37
CA TRP A 110 12.53 9.16 2.82
C TRP A 110 13.19 7.87 3.34
N ARG A 111 13.67 7.00 2.46
CA ARG A 111 14.31 5.75 2.87
C ARG A 111 15.53 6.02 3.74
N GLY A 112 15.58 5.38 4.91
CA GLY A 112 16.66 5.55 5.87
C GLY A 112 16.56 6.78 6.78
N LEU A 113 15.61 7.69 6.56
CA LEU A 113 15.36 8.80 7.46
C LEU A 113 14.68 8.31 8.75
N LYS A 114 14.95 9.01 9.85
CA LYS A 114 14.42 8.69 11.19
C LYS A 114 13.45 9.76 11.73
N TYR A 115 13.46 10.94 11.15
CA TYR A 115 12.64 12.07 11.62
C TYR A 115 11.24 11.99 11.02
N ILE A 116 10.27 11.69 11.87
CA ILE A 116 8.88 11.41 11.48
C ILE A 116 8.26 12.56 10.68
N ASN A 117 8.41 13.80 11.17
CA ASN A 117 7.83 14.97 10.50
C ASN A 117 8.42 15.20 9.10
N THR A 118 9.73 14.96 8.93
CA THR A 118 10.38 15.05 7.61
C THR A 118 9.84 14.00 6.67
N ILE A 119 9.67 12.75 7.14
CA ILE A 119 9.11 11.66 6.33
C ILE A 119 7.68 11.97 5.93
N GLU A 120 6.86 12.46 6.86
CA GLU A 120 5.47 12.86 6.59
C GLU A 120 5.40 13.94 5.51
N THR A 121 6.22 14.98 5.62
CA THR A 121 6.28 16.06 4.63
C THR A 121 6.67 15.53 3.26
N LEU A 122 7.74 14.73 3.18
CA LEU A 122 8.19 14.16 1.90
C LEU A 122 7.12 13.27 1.25
N LYS A 123 6.37 12.48 2.03
CA LYS A 123 5.27 11.67 1.49
C LYS A 123 4.11 12.49 0.95
N LYS A 124 3.80 13.62 1.58
CA LYS A 124 2.75 14.54 1.11
C LYS A 124 3.17 15.26 -0.18
N GLU A 125 4.42 15.66 -0.28
CA GLU A 125 4.92 16.53 -1.34
C GLU A 125 5.51 15.76 -2.54
N VAL A 126 5.78 14.46 -2.39
CA VAL A 126 6.39 13.69 -3.48
C VAL A 126 5.54 13.73 -4.75
N ASP A 127 6.16 14.11 -5.84
CA ASP A 127 5.57 13.95 -7.18
C ASP A 127 5.66 12.46 -7.57
N VAL A 128 4.52 11.80 -7.57
CA VAL A 128 4.47 10.36 -7.86
C VAL A 128 4.82 10.02 -9.31
N THR A 129 4.83 11.01 -10.21
CA THR A 129 5.20 10.80 -11.62
C THR A 129 6.68 10.51 -11.83
N ILE A 130 7.51 10.66 -10.77
CA ILE A 130 8.91 10.24 -10.81
C ILE A 130 9.10 8.72 -10.79
N PHE A 131 8.04 7.97 -10.43
CA PHE A 131 8.06 6.51 -10.37
C PHE A 131 7.63 5.87 -11.70
N ASP A 132 7.68 4.55 -11.78
CA ASP A 132 7.11 3.80 -12.91
C ASP A 132 5.65 4.20 -13.17
N ASP A 133 5.21 4.31 -14.41
CA ASP A 133 3.88 4.81 -14.79
C ASP A 133 2.73 4.05 -14.13
N ARG A 134 2.88 2.73 -13.94
CA ARG A 134 1.88 1.89 -13.24
C ARG A 134 1.83 2.23 -11.76
N VAL A 135 3.00 2.42 -11.16
CA VAL A 135 3.11 2.82 -9.74
C VAL A 135 2.51 4.20 -9.53
N ALA A 136 2.81 5.15 -10.42
CA ALA A 136 2.24 6.49 -10.40
C ALA A 136 0.71 6.45 -10.52
N SER A 137 0.18 5.70 -11.49
CA SER A 137 -1.26 5.52 -11.69
C SER A 137 -1.94 4.93 -10.46
N TYR A 138 -1.33 3.92 -9.83
CA TYR A 138 -1.82 3.32 -8.60
C TYR A 138 -1.86 4.34 -7.45
N LEU A 139 -0.78 5.07 -7.22
CA LEU A 139 -0.69 6.07 -6.14
C LEU A 139 -1.68 7.22 -6.34
N LEU A 140 -1.95 7.63 -7.58
CA LEU A 140 -2.98 8.63 -7.90
C LEU A 140 -4.38 8.13 -7.54
N LEU A 141 -4.71 6.86 -7.82
CA LEU A 141 -5.98 6.25 -7.37
C LEU A 141 -6.09 6.22 -5.85
N VAL A 142 -5.01 5.88 -5.15
CA VAL A 142 -4.97 5.91 -3.68
C VAL A 142 -5.23 7.31 -3.16
N ARG A 143 -4.55 8.33 -3.70
CA ARG A 143 -4.74 9.74 -3.31
C ARG A 143 -6.15 10.25 -3.57
N ALA A 144 -6.82 9.74 -4.59
CA ALA A 144 -8.22 10.07 -4.92
C ALA A 144 -9.24 9.34 -4.04
N THR A 145 -8.82 8.35 -3.24
CA THR A 145 -9.71 7.57 -2.36
C THR A 145 -9.93 8.33 -1.05
N GLY A 146 -11.18 8.60 -0.70
CA GLY A 146 -11.55 9.22 0.57
C GLY A 146 -11.29 8.29 1.77
N TYR A 147 -11.25 8.87 2.99
CA TYR A 147 -10.92 8.15 4.21
C TYR A 147 -11.81 6.91 4.44
N ASN A 148 -13.12 7.07 4.22
CA ASN A 148 -14.12 6.00 4.42
C ASN A 148 -14.52 5.28 3.13
N ASP A 149 -13.97 5.70 2.00
CA ASP A 149 -14.33 5.14 0.72
C ASP A 149 -13.80 3.71 0.56
N GLU A 150 -14.51 2.93 -0.21
CA GLU A 150 -14.01 1.65 -0.67
C GLU A 150 -12.92 1.90 -1.74
N PRO A 151 -11.72 1.32 -1.58
CA PRO A 151 -10.70 1.42 -2.62
C PRO A 151 -11.19 0.86 -3.96
N LYS A 152 -10.76 1.46 -5.04
CA LYS A 152 -11.10 1.04 -6.39
C LYS A 152 -10.27 -0.19 -6.82
N TYR A 153 -10.46 -1.32 -6.11
CA TYR A 153 -9.66 -2.53 -6.30
C TYR A 153 -9.61 -2.99 -7.76
N ASN A 154 -10.75 -2.98 -8.47
CA ASN A 154 -10.80 -3.42 -9.86
C ASN A 154 -9.99 -2.52 -10.80
N GLU A 155 -9.97 -1.21 -10.57
CA GLU A 155 -9.15 -0.28 -11.33
C GLU A 155 -7.66 -0.50 -11.01
N MET A 156 -7.33 -0.68 -9.74
CA MET A 156 -5.96 -0.98 -9.30
C MET A 156 -5.44 -2.31 -9.87
N LEU A 157 -6.27 -3.34 -9.89
CA LEU A 157 -5.93 -4.64 -10.49
C LEU A 157 -5.65 -4.52 -11.99
N LYS A 158 -6.41 -3.70 -12.72
CA LYS A 158 -6.22 -3.48 -14.17
C LYS A 158 -4.87 -2.85 -14.49
N ILE A 159 -4.33 -1.99 -13.61
CA ILE A 159 -3.01 -1.36 -13.81
C ILE A 159 -1.91 -2.41 -13.91
N PHE A 160 -2.01 -3.49 -13.13
CA PHE A 160 -1.00 -4.55 -13.06
C PHE A 160 -1.42 -5.84 -13.79
N ALA A 161 -2.59 -5.86 -14.40
CA ALA A 161 -3.00 -7.01 -15.24
C ALA A 161 -2.00 -7.16 -16.40
N LYS A 162 -1.67 -8.39 -16.73
CA LYS A 162 -0.92 -8.66 -17.97
C LYS A 162 -1.77 -8.19 -19.15
N ASP A 163 -1.17 -7.42 -20.05
CA ASP A 163 -1.77 -7.19 -21.35
C ASP A 163 -2.08 -8.56 -21.96
N LYS A 164 -3.36 -8.81 -22.26
CA LYS A 164 -3.69 -10.02 -23.04
C LYS A 164 -2.95 -9.86 -24.36
N PRO A 165 -2.14 -10.86 -24.78
CA PRO A 165 -1.62 -10.83 -26.12
C PRO A 165 -2.79 -10.68 -27.11
N SER A 166 -2.73 -9.62 -27.89
CA SER A 166 -3.67 -9.35 -28.97
C SER A 166 -3.64 -10.43 -30.04
#